data_7eb7b91cb4516ee717dd72370690e6cd
#
_entry.id   7eb7b91cb4516ee717dd72370690e6cd
#
_cell.length_a   1.000
_cell.length_b   1.000
_cell.length_c   1.000
_cell.angle_alpha   90.00
_cell.angle_beta   90.00
_cell.angle_gamma   90.00
#
_symmetry.space_group_name_H-M   'P 1'
#
loop_
_entity.id
_entity.type
_entity.pdbx_description
1 polymer ?
#
loop_
_entity_poly.entity_id
_entity_poly.type
_entity_poly.pdbx_seq_one_letter_code
_entity_poly.pdbx_strand_id
1 'polypeptide(L)'
;MSPPDSLEAAPWSELAVRWQALAQEWAQWWQRAAVTVATPATIPASSDTPNANAGPFFDARAVAELNERFAPRVQALWSRVLGESSTRSTAVDATGKSDRRFAAPAWRDQPYFAFIKDAYLLCAEYLTELASLAQLPPSDKQRFEFATRQYLDAIAPSNYPATNPEVLRRALETDGASLLQGFANLIADAQKGRITMSDERAFAVGRNLALTPGSVVFRNDLIEVIQYDATTPTVYERPLVIVPPCINKFYILDMRPENSFVRHAVAQGHTVFMISWRNIPQQLGRIAWDDYLNDGVLKAFAVAREIASTRTLNTLGF
;
A
#
# COMPACT_ATOMS: atom_id res chain seq x y z
N MET A 1 23.77 -21.57 -37.16
CA MET A 1 24.54 -21.26 -35.94
C MET A 1 23.76 -21.83 -34.77
N SER A 2 24.28 -22.93 -34.22
CA SER A 2 23.71 -23.63 -33.07
C SER A 2 23.92 -22.80 -31.80
N PRO A 3 22.99 -22.81 -30.81
CA PRO A 3 23.18 -22.11 -29.56
C PRO A 3 24.34 -22.75 -28.76
N PRO A 4 25.08 -21.99 -27.96
CA PRO A 4 26.13 -22.56 -27.13
C PRO A 4 25.49 -23.36 -25.98
N ASP A 5 25.70 -24.66 -26.01
CA ASP A 5 25.64 -25.56 -24.86
C ASP A 5 26.75 -25.18 -23.87
N SER A 6 26.39 -25.28 -22.60
CA SER A 6 27.23 -25.12 -21.42
C SER A 6 27.12 -23.79 -20.66
N LEU A 7 25.98 -23.61 -19.97
CA LEU A 7 26.02 -22.97 -18.69
C LEU A 7 26.44 -24.01 -17.65
N GLU A 8 27.75 -24.09 -17.42
CA GLU A 8 28.37 -25.00 -16.48
C GLU A 8 27.81 -24.79 -15.05
N ALA A 9 27.49 -25.92 -14.43
CA ALA A 9 26.85 -26.05 -13.10
C ALA A 9 27.78 -25.66 -11.91
N ALA A 10 28.84 -24.92 -12.14
CA ALA A 10 29.88 -24.63 -11.15
C ALA A 10 29.60 -23.55 -10.08
N PRO A 11 28.69 -22.56 -10.24
CA PRO A 11 28.46 -21.62 -9.15
C PRO A 11 27.42 -22.09 -8.11
N TRP A 12 26.53 -23.01 -8.45
CA TRP A 12 25.41 -23.36 -7.59
C TRP A 12 25.80 -24.30 -6.44
N SER A 13 26.79 -25.14 -6.60
CA SER A 13 27.28 -26.03 -5.54
C SER A 13 28.06 -25.27 -4.45
N GLU A 14 28.84 -24.26 -4.80
CA GLU A 14 29.52 -23.40 -3.83
C GLU A 14 28.51 -22.47 -3.10
N LEU A 15 27.53 -21.98 -3.80
CA LEU A 15 26.41 -21.25 -3.20
C LEU A 15 25.62 -22.12 -2.22
N ALA A 16 25.34 -23.37 -2.56
CA ALA A 16 24.61 -24.29 -1.67
C ALA A 16 25.41 -24.57 -0.38
N VAL A 17 26.73 -24.74 -0.45
CA VAL A 17 27.59 -24.92 0.74
C VAL A 17 27.62 -23.66 1.61
N ARG A 18 27.70 -22.47 1.01
CA ARG A 18 27.65 -21.20 1.74
C ARG A 18 26.26 -20.99 2.39
N TRP A 19 25.19 -21.43 1.71
CA TRP A 19 23.84 -21.37 2.26
C TRP A 19 23.63 -22.31 3.44
N GLN A 20 24.23 -23.52 3.41
CA GLN A 20 24.21 -24.43 4.56
C GLN A 20 24.88 -23.80 5.79
N ALA A 21 26.02 -23.13 5.60
CA ALA A 21 26.70 -22.44 6.69
C ALA A 21 25.85 -21.28 7.25
N LEU A 22 25.30 -20.44 6.39
CA LEU A 22 24.39 -19.36 6.80
C LEU A 22 23.13 -19.89 7.49
N ALA A 23 22.57 -20.98 7.01
CA ALA A 23 21.42 -21.64 7.59
C ALA A 23 21.71 -22.16 9.01
N GLN A 24 22.90 -22.72 9.23
CA GLN A 24 23.33 -23.15 10.57
C GLN A 24 23.55 -21.97 11.52
N GLU A 25 24.14 -20.87 11.04
CA GLU A 25 24.30 -19.64 11.83
C GLU A 25 22.93 -19.03 12.20
N TRP A 26 21.98 -19.04 11.28
CA TRP A 26 20.60 -18.59 11.51
C TRP A 26 19.87 -19.48 12.52
N ALA A 27 20.00 -20.79 12.41
CA ALA A 27 19.41 -21.73 13.37
C ALA A 27 19.99 -21.52 14.78
N GLN A 28 21.31 -21.30 14.89
CA GLN A 28 21.96 -20.99 16.16
C GLN A 28 21.54 -19.61 16.70
N TRP A 29 21.33 -18.62 15.81
CA TRP A 29 20.80 -17.32 16.20
C TRP A 29 19.39 -17.44 16.75
N TRP A 30 18.52 -18.21 16.10
CA TRP A 30 17.15 -18.48 16.57
C TRP A 30 17.12 -19.21 17.91
N GLN A 31 17.97 -20.19 18.10
CA GLN A 31 18.09 -20.87 19.40
C GLN A 31 18.55 -19.90 20.50
N ARG A 32 19.47 -19.01 20.19
CA ARG A 32 19.94 -17.98 21.12
C ARG A 32 18.87 -16.89 21.34
N ALA A 33 18.16 -16.46 20.31
CA ALA A 33 17.08 -15.48 20.41
C ALA A 33 15.90 -16.03 21.21
N ALA A 34 15.52 -17.28 21.03
CA ALA A 34 14.47 -17.94 21.81
C ALA A 34 14.83 -18.00 23.32
N VAL A 35 16.11 -18.19 23.65
CA VAL A 35 16.60 -18.14 25.04
C VAL A 35 16.65 -16.70 25.55
N THR A 36 16.94 -15.71 24.69
CA THR A 36 17.05 -14.29 25.07
C THR A 36 15.69 -13.63 25.24
N VAL A 37 14.66 -14.09 24.54
CA VAL A 37 13.25 -13.61 24.74
C VAL A 37 12.67 -14.13 26.07
N ALA A 38 13.22 -15.23 26.62
CA ALA A 38 12.87 -15.72 27.93
C ALA A 38 13.52 -14.90 29.09
N THR A 39 14.50 -14.06 28.81
CA THR A 39 15.09 -13.10 29.75
C THR A 39 14.57 -11.70 29.46
N PRO A 40 14.03 -10.95 30.44
CA PRO A 40 13.52 -9.60 30.18
C PRO A 40 14.68 -8.69 29.74
N ALA A 41 14.79 -8.48 28.42
CA ALA A 41 15.70 -7.48 27.89
C ALA A 41 15.18 -6.09 28.30
N THR A 42 15.98 -5.37 29.04
CA THR A 42 15.76 -3.96 29.40
C THR A 42 15.76 -3.15 28.09
N ILE A 43 14.59 -2.77 27.62
CA ILE A 43 14.44 -1.80 26.51
C ILE A 43 14.96 -0.46 27.05
N PRO A 44 15.89 0.26 26.38
CA PRO A 44 16.32 1.57 26.85
C PRO A 44 15.10 2.51 26.86
N ALA A 45 14.76 2.99 28.05
CA ALA A 45 13.64 3.88 28.30
C ALA A 45 13.85 5.23 27.58
N SER A 46 12.88 5.64 26.77
CA SER A 46 12.62 7.06 26.55
C SER A 46 12.29 7.70 27.91
N SER A 47 12.69 8.94 28.12
CA SER A 47 12.77 9.69 29.39
C SER A 47 11.45 9.96 30.15
N ASP A 48 10.41 9.17 29.93
CA ASP A 48 9.22 9.14 30.76
C ASP A 48 9.33 7.96 31.73
N THR A 49 9.36 8.25 33.02
CA THR A 49 9.55 7.33 34.13
C THR A 49 8.76 6.04 33.97
N PRO A 50 9.42 4.86 33.95
CA PRO A 50 8.70 3.59 33.91
C PRO A 50 7.90 3.43 35.20
N ASN A 51 6.61 3.12 35.03
CA ASN A 51 5.79 2.71 36.16
C ASN A 51 6.38 1.40 36.72
N ALA A 52 7.00 1.50 37.94
CA ALA A 52 7.68 0.39 38.60
C ALA A 52 6.77 -0.81 38.94
N ASN A 53 5.47 -0.71 38.64
CA ASN A 53 4.45 -1.76 38.81
C ASN A 53 4.00 -2.42 37.50
N ALA A 54 4.66 -2.18 36.36
CA ALA A 54 4.34 -2.90 35.13
C ALA A 54 4.83 -4.35 35.27
N GLY A 55 3.92 -5.31 35.22
CA GLY A 55 4.23 -6.73 35.14
C GLY A 55 5.05 -7.07 33.86
N PRO A 56 5.51 -8.32 33.69
CA PRO A 56 6.30 -8.72 32.52
C PRO A 56 5.52 -8.42 31.22
N PHE A 57 6.22 -7.90 30.22
CA PHE A 57 5.62 -7.52 28.92
C PHE A 57 4.93 -8.70 28.22
N PHE A 58 5.43 -9.93 28.45
CA PHE A 58 4.83 -11.17 27.98
C PHE A 58 4.65 -12.16 29.14
N ASP A 59 3.57 -12.94 29.10
CA ASP A 59 3.40 -14.11 29.95
C ASP A 59 4.36 -15.22 29.49
N ALA A 60 5.29 -15.63 30.35
CA ALA A 60 6.31 -16.62 30.05
C ALA A 60 5.69 -17.99 29.66
N ARG A 61 4.56 -18.37 30.26
CA ARG A 61 3.87 -19.62 29.94
C ARG A 61 3.24 -19.55 28.54
N ALA A 62 2.56 -18.45 28.22
CA ALA A 62 1.95 -18.26 26.91
C ALA A 62 3.02 -18.24 25.79
N VAL A 63 4.18 -17.64 26.03
CA VAL A 63 5.33 -17.66 25.10
C VAL A 63 5.90 -19.09 24.96
N ALA A 64 6.01 -19.84 26.06
CA ALA A 64 6.48 -21.23 26.00
C ALA A 64 5.52 -22.12 25.15
N GLU A 65 4.22 -21.99 25.37
CA GLU A 65 3.19 -22.69 24.58
C GLU A 65 3.24 -22.31 23.08
N LEU A 66 3.51 -21.02 22.78
CA LEU A 66 3.74 -20.56 21.42
C LEU A 66 4.97 -21.24 20.81
N ASN A 67 6.10 -21.24 21.53
CA ASN A 67 7.35 -21.84 21.07
C ASN A 67 7.18 -23.36 20.82
N GLU A 68 6.51 -24.08 21.69
CA GLU A 68 6.23 -25.52 21.51
C GLU A 68 5.43 -25.81 20.24
N ARG A 69 4.47 -24.94 19.87
CA ARG A 69 3.70 -25.07 18.62
C ARG A 69 4.52 -24.79 17.38
N PHE A 70 5.45 -23.85 17.44
CA PHE A 70 6.25 -23.42 16.29
C PHE A 70 7.53 -24.24 16.09
N ALA A 71 8.14 -24.77 17.14
CA ALA A 71 9.39 -25.54 17.07
C ALA A 71 9.35 -26.69 16.03
N PRO A 72 8.33 -27.56 15.97
CA PRO A 72 8.29 -28.64 14.97
C PRO A 72 8.12 -28.09 13.53
N ARG A 73 7.46 -26.95 13.35
CA ARG A 73 7.29 -26.31 12.04
C ARG A 73 8.61 -25.73 11.54
N VAL A 74 9.38 -25.10 12.43
CA VAL A 74 10.74 -24.62 12.13
C VAL A 74 11.65 -25.80 11.76
N GLN A 75 11.61 -26.89 12.54
CA GLN A 75 12.38 -28.09 12.26
C GLN A 75 12.01 -28.70 10.90
N ALA A 76 10.70 -28.80 10.58
CA ALA A 76 10.22 -29.30 9.29
C ALA A 76 10.65 -28.39 8.11
N LEU A 77 10.75 -27.08 8.30
CA LEU A 77 11.27 -26.15 7.29
C LEU A 77 12.76 -26.45 7.00
N TRP A 78 13.56 -26.66 8.03
CA TRP A 78 15.00 -26.94 7.90
C TRP A 78 15.29 -28.34 7.33
N SER A 79 14.56 -29.39 7.75
CA SER A 79 14.75 -30.73 7.23
C SER A 79 14.48 -30.84 5.72
N ARG A 80 13.59 -29.99 5.18
CA ARG A 80 13.41 -29.87 3.72
C ARG A 80 14.62 -29.32 3.00
N VAL A 81 15.29 -28.33 3.58
CA VAL A 81 16.51 -27.74 2.99
C VAL A 81 17.70 -28.71 3.05
N LEU A 82 17.78 -29.49 4.14
CA LEU A 82 18.86 -30.47 4.35
C LEU A 82 18.66 -31.77 3.54
N GLY A 83 17.54 -31.88 2.80
CA GLY A 83 17.26 -33.06 1.98
C GLY A 83 16.78 -34.30 2.78
N GLU A 84 16.50 -34.14 4.06
CA GLU A 84 16.05 -35.23 4.95
C GLU A 84 14.59 -35.62 4.77
N SER A 85 13.80 -34.80 4.02
CA SER A 85 12.38 -35.06 3.76
C SER A 85 12.03 -34.81 2.30
N SER A 86 11.54 -35.86 1.62
CA SER A 86 11.04 -35.78 0.23
C SER A 86 9.59 -35.28 0.13
N THR A 87 8.95 -34.94 1.24
CA THR A 87 7.54 -34.54 1.25
C THR A 87 7.40 -33.11 0.76
N ARG A 88 6.89 -32.94 -0.46
CA ARG A 88 6.40 -31.68 -0.98
C ARG A 88 5.27 -31.17 -0.06
N SER A 89 5.58 -30.29 0.87
CA SER A 89 4.55 -29.68 1.70
C SER A 89 3.76 -28.71 0.83
N THR A 90 2.51 -29.03 0.62
CA THR A 90 1.48 -28.02 0.37
C THR A 90 1.26 -27.28 1.69
N ALA A 91 2.13 -26.34 2.03
CA ALA A 91 1.83 -25.35 3.05
C ALA A 91 0.71 -24.46 2.48
N VAL A 92 -0.51 -24.93 2.62
CA VAL A 92 -1.71 -24.10 2.52
C VAL A 92 -1.59 -23.13 3.69
N ASP A 93 -1.57 -21.83 3.39
CA ASP A 93 -1.72 -20.81 4.41
C ASP A 93 -2.85 -21.20 5.36
N ALA A 94 -2.60 -21.16 6.65
CA ALA A 94 -3.59 -21.49 7.69
C ALA A 94 -4.88 -20.64 7.57
N THR A 95 -4.86 -19.59 6.72
CA THR A 95 -6.00 -18.70 6.44
C THR A 95 -6.75 -19.03 5.15
N GLY A 96 -6.29 -20.01 4.33
CA GLY A 96 -6.93 -20.36 3.05
C GLY A 96 -6.91 -19.25 1.99
N LYS A 97 -6.27 -18.11 2.25
CA LYS A 97 -6.09 -17.02 1.30
C LYS A 97 -4.66 -17.02 0.79
N SER A 98 -4.45 -17.20 -0.52
CA SER A 98 -3.11 -17.08 -1.11
C SER A 98 -2.62 -15.63 -0.97
N ASP A 99 -1.45 -15.45 -0.34
CA ASP A 99 -0.80 -14.15 -0.27
C ASP A 99 -0.38 -13.71 -1.67
N ARG A 100 -0.99 -12.63 -2.17
CA ARG A 100 -0.76 -12.13 -3.54
C ARG A 100 0.68 -11.74 -3.80
N ARG A 101 1.46 -11.42 -2.76
CA ARG A 101 2.89 -11.10 -2.87
C ARG A 101 3.72 -12.27 -3.41
N PHE A 102 3.24 -13.50 -3.20
CA PHE A 102 3.90 -14.75 -3.58
C PHE A 102 3.14 -15.52 -4.66
N ALA A 103 2.35 -14.84 -5.49
CA ALA A 103 1.54 -15.46 -6.53
C ALA A 103 2.36 -16.02 -7.71
N ALA A 104 3.54 -15.47 -7.98
CA ALA A 104 4.38 -15.92 -9.08
C ALA A 104 4.81 -17.39 -8.88
N PRO A 105 4.78 -18.22 -9.96
CA PRO A 105 5.11 -19.66 -9.88
C PRO A 105 6.50 -19.93 -9.27
N ALA A 106 7.47 -19.05 -9.51
CA ALA A 106 8.83 -19.22 -9.01
C ALA A 106 8.92 -19.30 -7.47
N TRP A 107 7.98 -18.68 -6.73
CA TRP A 107 7.91 -18.80 -5.28
C TRP A 107 7.51 -20.19 -4.78
N ARG A 108 7.05 -21.06 -5.69
CA ARG A 108 6.68 -22.44 -5.41
C ARG A 108 7.64 -23.44 -6.07
N ASP A 109 8.02 -23.14 -7.31
CA ASP A 109 8.67 -24.11 -8.19
C ASP A 109 10.20 -24.08 -8.04
N GLN A 110 10.79 -23.00 -7.50
CA GLN A 110 12.22 -22.87 -7.26
C GLN A 110 12.52 -23.04 -5.76
N PRO A 111 13.33 -24.05 -5.37
CA PRO A 111 13.55 -24.42 -3.96
C PRO A 111 14.02 -23.26 -3.07
N TYR A 112 14.91 -22.42 -3.58
CA TYR A 112 15.44 -21.25 -2.87
C TYR A 112 14.34 -20.25 -2.51
N PHE A 113 13.51 -19.86 -3.48
CA PHE A 113 12.44 -18.89 -3.24
C PHE A 113 11.29 -19.49 -2.44
N ALA A 114 10.99 -20.78 -2.64
CA ALA A 114 10.03 -21.50 -1.80
C ALA A 114 10.45 -21.48 -0.33
N PHE A 115 11.71 -21.74 -0.05
CA PHE A 115 12.26 -21.69 1.31
C PHE A 115 12.16 -20.27 1.91
N ILE A 116 12.63 -19.25 1.19
CA ILE A 116 12.56 -17.85 1.68
C ILE A 116 11.13 -17.43 2.00
N LYS A 117 10.19 -17.76 1.11
CA LYS A 117 8.77 -17.50 1.32
C LYS A 117 8.26 -18.21 2.56
N ASP A 118 8.48 -19.51 2.67
CA ASP A 118 7.99 -20.32 3.78
C ASP A 118 8.59 -19.89 5.13
N ALA A 119 9.89 -19.55 5.14
CA ALA A 119 10.56 -19.00 6.31
C ALA A 119 9.98 -17.65 6.75
N TYR A 120 9.74 -16.76 5.78
CA TYR A 120 9.12 -15.47 6.04
C TYR A 120 7.69 -15.63 6.59
N LEU A 121 6.85 -16.46 5.96
CA LEU A 121 5.47 -16.67 6.39
C LEU A 121 5.40 -17.28 7.79
N LEU A 122 6.27 -18.26 8.09
CA LEU A 122 6.35 -18.86 9.42
C LEU A 122 6.79 -17.83 10.48
N CYS A 123 7.78 -16.99 10.17
CA CYS A 123 8.24 -15.92 11.04
C CYS A 123 7.15 -14.85 11.24
N ALA A 124 6.44 -14.47 10.18
CA ALA A 124 5.38 -13.48 10.23
C ALA A 124 4.19 -13.96 11.10
N GLU A 125 3.81 -15.22 10.97
CA GLU A 125 2.79 -15.83 11.82
C GLU A 125 3.23 -15.85 13.29
N TYR A 126 4.44 -16.31 13.57
CA TYR A 126 4.99 -16.34 14.92
C TYR A 126 5.01 -14.95 15.57
N LEU A 127 5.54 -13.94 14.88
CA LEU A 127 5.62 -12.58 15.44
C LEU A 127 4.25 -11.92 15.60
N THR A 128 3.29 -12.23 14.72
CA THR A 128 1.91 -11.75 14.86
C THR A 128 1.24 -12.37 16.08
N GLU A 129 1.39 -13.68 16.30
CA GLU A 129 0.86 -14.35 17.49
C GLU A 129 1.58 -13.86 18.76
N LEU A 130 2.90 -13.70 18.72
CA LEU A 130 3.67 -13.17 19.85
C LEU A 130 3.19 -11.76 20.22
N ALA A 131 2.97 -10.88 19.23
CA ALA A 131 2.45 -9.53 19.48
C ALA A 131 1.07 -9.57 20.16
N SER A 132 0.23 -10.53 19.81
CA SER A 132 -1.09 -10.71 20.41
C SER A 132 -1.04 -11.13 21.90
N LEU A 133 0.07 -11.73 22.34
CA LEU A 133 0.31 -12.12 23.74
C LEU A 133 0.82 -10.98 24.63
N ALA A 134 1.13 -9.81 24.05
CA ALA A 134 1.63 -8.68 24.79
C ALA A 134 0.62 -8.20 25.85
N GLN A 135 1.08 -8.04 27.09
CA GLN A 135 0.28 -7.56 28.22
C GLN A 135 0.31 -6.03 28.27
N LEU A 136 -0.41 -5.41 27.36
CA LEU A 136 -0.51 -3.97 27.20
C LEU A 136 -1.96 -3.49 27.36
N PRO A 137 -2.18 -2.22 27.75
CA PRO A 137 -3.49 -1.58 27.64
C PRO A 137 -4.06 -1.72 26.23
N PRO A 138 -5.40 -1.81 26.05
CA PRO A 138 -6.00 -2.12 24.74
C PRO A 138 -5.54 -1.22 23.60
N SER A 139 -5.41 0.09 23.83
CA SER A 139 -4.94 1.05 22.81
C SER A 139 -3.49 0.81 22.39
N ASP A 140 -2.61 0.51 23.36
CA ASP A 140 -1.19 0.30 23.13
C ASP A 140 -0.95 -1.08 22.48
N LYS A 141 -1.75 -2.07 22.86
CA LYS A 141 -1.76 -3.39 22.21
C LYS A 141 -2.11 -3.27 20.73
N GLN A 142 -3.17 -2.54 20.40
CA GLN A 142 -3.54 -2.30 18.99
C GLN A 142 -2.43 -1.59 18.21
N ARG A 143 -1.76 -0.60 18.81
CA ARG A 143 -0.62 0.09 18.20
C ARG A 143 0.55 -0.87 17.98
N PHE A 144 0.84 -1.71 18.97
CA PHE A 144 1.93 -2.69 18.89
C PHE A 144 1.67 -3.75 17.81
N GLU A 145 0.47 -4.32 17.78
CA GLU A 145 0.05 -5.27 16.73
C GLU A 145 0.08 -4.63 15.33
N PHE A 146 -0.35 -3.37 15.22
CA PHE A 146 -0.26 -2.62 13.96
C PHE A 146 1.20 -2.40 13.53
N ALA A 147 2.05 -1.93 14.44
CA ALA A 147 3.48 -1.71 14.17
C ALA A 147 4.19 -3.03 13.77
N THR A 148 3.85 -4.14 14.43
CA THR A 148 4.36 -5.48 14.06
C THR A 148 3.96 -5.85 12.64
N ARG A 149 2.71 -5.66 12.25
CA ARG A 149 2.27 -5.91 10.87
C ARG A 149 3.00 -5.04 9.86
N GLN A 150 3.14 -3.73 10.14
CA GLN A 150 3.88 -2.83 9.25
C GLN A 150 5.35 -3.24 9.10
N TYR A 151 5.98 -3.67 10.19
CA TYR A 151 7.34 -4.20 10.14
C TYR A 151 7.44 -5.47 9.28
N LEU A 152 6.53 -6.43 9.49
CA LEU A 152 6.47 -7.65 8.70
C LEU A 152 6.24 -7.37 7.21
N ASP A 153 5.33 -6.47 6.89
CA ASP A 153 5.11 -6.06 5.50
C ASP A 153 6.36 -5.41 4.88
N ALA A 154 7.08 -4.60 5.66
CA ALA A 154 8.30 -3.95 5.18
C ALA A 154 9.44 -4.93 4.89
N ILE A 155 9.60 -5.99 5.73
CA ILE A 155 10.67 -7.00 5.56
C ILE A 155 10.29 -8.14 4.62
N ALA A 156 9.10 -8.10 3.99
CA ALA A 156 8.68 -9.16 3.08
C ALA A 156 9.71 -9.37 1.94
N PRO A 157 10.13 -10.62 1.66
CA PRO A 157 11.15 -10.90 0.65
C PRO A 157 10.74 -10.47 -0.77
N SER A 158 9.46 -10.31 -1.03
CA SER A 158 8.95 -9.74 -2.29
C SER A 158 9.35 -8.29 -2.52
N ASN A 159 9.74 -7.55 -1.48
CA ASN A 159 10.12 -6.13 -1.58
C ASN A 159 11.58 -5.91 -2.00
N TYR A 160 12.40 -6.95 -1.98
CA TYR A 160 13.84 -6.79 -2.20
C TYR A 160 14.28 -7.45 -3.50
N PRO A 161 15.06 -6.74 -4.36
CA PRO A 161 15.50 -7.28 -5.64
C PRO A 161 16.25 -8.62 -5.53
N ALA A 162 17.08 -8.78 -4.48
CA ALA A 162 17.88 -9.99 -4.29
C ALA A 162 17.06 -11.24 -3.90
N THR A 163 15.86 -11.05 -3.38
CA THR A 163 15.00 -12.15 -2.91
C THR A 163 13.71 -12.31 -3.71
N ASN A 164 13.42 -11.37 -4.62
CA ASN A 164 12.23 -11.43 -5.47
C ASN A 164 12.57 -12.13 -6.81
N PRO A 165 12.01 -13.33 -7.10
CA PRO A 165 12.32 -14.08 -8.32
C PRO A 165 11.93 -13.36 -9.60
N GLU A 166 10.86 -12.56 -9.60
CA GLU A 166 10.42 -11.82 -10.78
C GLU A 166 11.39 -10.68 -11.11
N VAL A 167 11.88 -9.98 -10.08
CA VAL A 167 12.87 -8.91 -10.24
C VAL A 167 14.19 -9.49 -10.75
N LEU A 168 14.64 -10.61 -10.17
CA LEU A 168 15.88 -11.29 -10.62
C LEU A 168 15.75 -11.80 -12.05
N ARG A 169 14.63 -12.42 -12.41
CA ARG A 169 14.37 -12.85 -13.79
C ARG A 169 14.42 -11.63 -14.74
N ARG A 170 13.74 -10.53 -14.39
CA ARG A 170 13.75 -9.33 -15.22
C ARG A 170 15.12 -8.68 -15.32
N ALA A 171 15.92 -8.70 -14.25
CA ALA A 171 17.29 -8.22 -14.26
C ALA A 171 18.17 -9.04 -15.23
N LEU A 172 18.04 -10.36 -15.23
CA LEU A 172 18.76 -11.24 -16.16
C LEU A 172 18.32 -11.02 -17.61
N GLU A 173 17.02 -10.91 -17.88
CA GLU A 173 16.48 -10.65 -19.22
C GLU A 173 16.91 -9.30 -19.81
N THR A 174 17.29 -8.35 -18.97
CA THR A 174 17.67 -6.99 -19.38
C THR A 174 19.15 -6.68 -19.14
N ASP A 175 19.98 -7.69 -18.88
CA ASP A 175 21.40 -7.51 -18.55
C ASP A 175 21.63 -6.45 -17.45
N GLY A 176 20.75 -6.41 -16.46
CA GLY A 176 20.79 -5.47 -15.34
C GLY A 176 20.18 -4.09 -15.62
N ALA A 177 19.76 -3.77 -16.84
CA ALA A 177 19.25 -2.44 -17.19
C ALA A 177 18.00 -2.07 -16.38
N SER A 178 17.14 -3.05 -16.05
CA SER A 178 15.95 -2.81 -15.21
C SER A 178 16.30 -2.35 -13.79
N LEU A 179 17.37 -2.86 -13.19
CA LEU A 179 17.85 -2.44 -11.87
C LEU A 179 18.41 -1.02 -11.91
N LEU A 180 19.19 -0.68 -12.94
CA LEU A 180 19.74 0.66 -13.13
C LEU A 180 18.62 1.68 -13.30
N GLN A 181 17.59 1.36 -14.09
CA GLN A 181 16.43 2.22 -14.26
C GLN A 181 15.65 2.39 -12.96
N GLY A 182 15.45 1.31 -12.21
CA GLY A 182 14.81 1.35 -10.89
C GLY A 182 15.57 2.24 -9.91
N PHE A 183 16.90 2.15 -9.90
CA PHE A 183 17.75 3.00 -9.06
C PHE A 183 17.69 4.48 -9.48
N ALA A 184 17.71 4.77 -10.79
CA ALA A 184 17.55 6.14 -11.29
C ALA A 184 16.19 6.73 -10.89
N ASN A 185 15.11 5.94 -10.95
CA ASN A 185 13.79 6.36 -10.50
C ASN A 185 13.77 6.65 -8.99
N LEU A 186 14.40 5.80 -8.17
CA LEU A 186 14.52 6.01 -6.72
C LEU A 186 15.24 7.33 -6.39
N ILE A 187 16.34 7.63 -7.08
CA ILE A 187 17.07 8.90 -6.91
C ILE A 187 16.19 10.09 -7.29
N ALA A 188 15.48 10.00 -8.43
CA ALA A 188 14.57 11.05 -8.87
C ALA A 188 13.43 11.29 -7.87
N ASP A 189 12.89 10.24 -7.30
CA ASP A 189 11.84 10.32 -6.27
C ASP A 189 12.39 10.91 -4.95
N ALA A 190 13.58 10.53 -4.54
CA ALA A 190 14.25 11.09 -3.37
C ALA A 190 14.49 12.62 -3.55
N GLN A 191 14.88 13.06 -4.73
CA GLN A 191 15.04 14.49 -5.05
C GLN A 191 13.71 15.25 -5.02
N LYS A 192 12.60 14.59 -5.41
CA LYS A 192 11.24 15.18 -5.33
C LYS A 192 10.67 15.15 -3.91
N GLY A 193 11.26 14.39 -2.98
CA GLY A 193 10.73 14.13 -1.64
C GLY A 193 9.44 13.33 -1.60
N ARG A 194 9.12 12.59 -2.68
CA ARG A 194 7.91 11.74 -2.77
C ARG A 194 8.09 10.61 -3.79
N ILE A 195 7.40 9.51 -3.56
CA ILE A 195 7.37 8.39 -4.51
C ILE A 195 6.44 8.74 -5.68
N THR A 196 6.96 8.61 -6.92
CA THR A 196 6.18 8.81 -8.14
C THR A 196 5.40 7.53 -8.45
N MET A 197 4.07 7.59 -8.35
CA MET A 197 3.17 6.44 -8.57
C MET A 197 2.70 6.31 -10.02
N SER A 198 2.85 7.36 -10.83
CA SER A 198 2.40 7.43 -12.22
C SER A 198 3.31 8.34 -13.05
N ASP A 199 3.26 8.22 -14.37
CA ASP A 199 3.93 9.19 -15.24
C ASP A 199 3.20 10.54 -15.20
N GLU A 200 3.77 11.49 -14.46
CA GLU A 200 3.20 12.83 -14.25
C GLU A 200 3.11 13.65 -15.55
N ARG A 201 3.83 13.26 -16.61
CA ARG A 201 3.79 13.93 -17.92
C ARG A 201 2.74 13.37 -18.86
N ALA A 202 2.21 12.17 -18.54
CA ALA A 202 1.21 11.51 -19.36
C ALA A 202 -0.15 12.20 -19.31
N PHE A 203 -0.45 12.92 -18.22
CA PHE A 203 -1.76 13.51 -17.97
C PHE A 203 -1.69 15.02 -17.77
N ALA A 204 -2.62 15.74 -18.43
CA ALA A 204 -2.78 17.18 -18.26
C ALA A 204 -4.25 17.56 -18.38
N VAL A 205 -4.74 18.35 -17.39
CA VAL A 205 -6.09 18.90 -17.38
C VAL A 205 -6.29 19.79 -18.61
N GLY A 206 -7.41 19.63 -19.31
CA GLY A 206 -7.73 20.34 -20.54
C GLY A 206 -7.07 19.78 -21.81
N ARG A 207 -6.15 18.81 -21.70
CA ARG A 207 -5.52 18.13 -22.85
C ARG A 207 -6.01 16.69 -23.02
N ASN A 208 -6.02 15.92 -21.95
CA ASN A 208 -6.47 14.53 -21.93
C ASN A 208 -7.16 14.12 -20.62
N LEU A 209 -7.40 15.08 -19.73
CA LEU A 209 -8.28 15.00 -18.58
C LEU A 209 -9.20 16.22 -18.56
N ALA A 210 -10.41 16.08 -18.05
CA ALA A 210 -11.40 17.14 -17.92
C ALA A 210 -11.68 17.83 -19.27
N LEU A 211 -12.05 17.02 -20.26
CA LEU A 211 -12.28 17.52 -21.64
C LEU A 211 -13.69 18.02 -21.88
N THR A 212 -14.63 17.82 -20.96
CA THR A 212 -15.99 18.35 -21.13
C THR A 212 -15.95 19.89 -21.09
N PRO A 213 -16.40 20.57 -22.15
CA PRO A 213 -16.33 22.02 -22.23
C PRO A 213 -17.11 22.70 -21.10
N GLY A 214 -16.59 23.80 -20.59
CA GLY A 214 -17.21 24.58 -19.52
C GLY A 214 -16.34 25.76 -19.11
N SER A 215 -16.90 26.61 -18.24
CA SER A 215 -16.26 27.83 -17.76
C SER A 215 -16.40 27.99 -16.26
N VAL A 216 -15.39 28.62 -15.63
CA VAL A 216 -15.50 29.03 -14.22
C VAL A 216 -16.43 30.24 -14.15
N VAL A 217 -17.58 30.07 -13.52
CA VAL A 217 -18.62 31.10 -13.39
C VAL A 217 -18.61 31.83 -12.04
N PHE A 218 -17.90 31.27 -11.07
CA PHE A 218 -17.71 31.89 -9.75
C PHE A 218 -16.37 31.44 -9.14
N ARG A 219 -15.75 32.30 -8.35
CA ARG A 219 -14.53 32.01 -7.58
C ARG A 219 -14.54 32.78 -6.26
N ASN A 220 -14.08 32.11 -5.20
CA ASN A 220 -13.70 32.72 -3.92
C ASN A 220 -12.38 32.10 -3.41
N ASP A 221 -12.04 32.32 -2.14
CA ASP A 221 -10.80 31.78 -1.55
C ASP A 221 -10.82 30.26 -1.36
N LEU A 222 -11.99 29.62 -1.40
CA LEU A 222 -12.18 28.20 -1.08
C LEU A 222 -12.56 27.36 -2.31
N ILE A 223 -13.36 27.91 -3.24
CA ILE A 223 -13.89 27.19 -4.38
C ILE A 223 -13.81 27.98 -5.69
N GLU A 224 -13.83 27.23 -6.79
CA GLU A 224 -14.32 27.64 -8.09
C GLU A 224 -15.59 26.85 -8.42
N VAL A 225 -16.57 27.50 -9.04
CA VAL A 225 -17.75 26.82 -9.59
C VAL A 225 -17.62 26.79 -11.10
N ILE A 226 -17.59 25.59 -11.66
CA ILE A 226 -17.51 25.35 -13.10
C ILE A 226 -18.92 25.07 -13.61
N GLN A 227 -19.40 25.82 -14.60
CA GLN A 227 -20.59 25.50 -15.38
C GLN A 227 -20.16 24.84 -16.70
N TYR A 228 -20.72 23.68 -17.00
CA TYR A 228 -20.45 22.98 -18.25
C TYR A 228 -21.39 23.44 -19.36
N ASP A 229 -20.88 23.49 -20.58
CA ASP A 229 -21.61 23.94 -21.76
C ASP A 229 -22.71 22.93 -22.14
N ALA A 230 -23.92 23.40 -22.39
CA ALA A 230 -25.00 22.55 -22.83
C ALA A 230 -24.71 21.95 -24.21
N THR A 231 -24.97 20.66 -24.39
CA THR A 231 -24.83 19.95 -25.68
C THR A 231 -26.17 19.61 -26.33
N THR A 232 -27.27 19.96 -25.67
CA THR A 232 -28.65 19.75 -26.14
C THR A 232 -29.31 21.09 -26.44
N PRO A 233 -30.27 21.17 -27.41
CA PRO A 233 -30.95 22.40 -27.73
C PRO A 233 -31.78 23.00 -26.58
N THR A 234 -32.23 22.16 -25.66
CA THR A 234 -32.96 22.51 -24.45
C THR A 234 -32.39 21.78 -23.27
N VAL A 235 -32.48 22.37 -22.09
CA VAL A 235 -32.02 21.77 -20.84
C VAL A 235 -33.15 21.71 -19.81
N TYR A 236 -33.03 20.85 -18.83
CA TYR A 236 -33.98 20.80 -17.72
C TYR A 236 -33.90 22.09 -16.89
N GLU A 237 -35.05 22.53 -16.39
CA GLU A 237 -35.16 23.70 -15.54
C GLU A 237 -34.30 23.62 -14.26
N ARG A 238 -34.23 22.42 -13.65
CA ARG A 238 -33.43 22.20 -12.45
C ARG A 238 -31.98 21.83 -12.80
N PRO A 239 -31.01 22.68 -12.47
CA PRO A 239 -29.61 22.35 -12.67
C PRO A 239 -29.16 21.25 -11.70
N LEU A 240 -28.13 20.54 -12.09
CA LEU A 240 -27.42 19.56 -11.26
C LEU A 240 -26.14 20.21 -10.72
N VAL A 241 -26.00 20.30 -9.40
CA VAL A 241 -24.76 20.74 -8.74
C VAL A 241 -24.04 19.53 -8.17
N ILE A 242 -22.82 19.30 -8.62
CA ILE A 242 -21.96 18.22 -8.17
C ILE A 242 -21.00 18.74 -7.11
N VAL A 243 -21.02 18.09 -5.94
CA VAL A 243 -20.21 18.43 -4.77
C VAL A 243 -19.23 17.29 -4.50
N PRO A 244 -18.02 17.32 -5.08
CA PRO A 244 -17.01 16.33 -4.78
C PRO A 244 -16.49 16.49 -3.35
N PRO A 245 -15.90 15.44 -2.74
CA PRO A 245 -15.17 15.58 -1.47
C PRO A 245 -14.08 16.65 -1.58
N CYS A 246 -13.87 17.43 -0.53
CA CYS A 246 -12.92 18.55 -0.53
C CYS A 246 -11.45 18.11 -0.72
N ILE A 247 -11.16 16.82 -0.57
CA ILE A 247 -9.85 16.21 -0.83
C ILE A 247 -9.66 15.74 -2.28
N ASN A 248 -10.74 15.65 -3.07
CA ASN A 248 -10.69 15.16 -4.44
C ASN A 248 -10.56 16.31 -5.45
N LYS A 249 -10.04 15.97 -6.63
CA LYS A 249 -10.00 16.89 -7.77
C LYS A 249 -11.34 16.87 -8.49
N PHE A 250 -11.83 18.04 -8.96
CA PHE A 250 -13.10 18.19 -9.66
C PHE A 250 -13.23 17.20 -10.85
N TYR A 251 -12.12 16.92 -11.54
CA TYR A 251 -12.09 16.08 -12.74
C TYR A 251 -12.20 14.57 -12.48
N ILE A 252 -12.36 14.11 -11.23
CA ILE A 252 -12.51 12.67 -10.96
C ILE A 252 -13.75 12.08 -11.63
N LEU A 253 -14.78 12.90 -11.86
CA LEU A 253 -15.96 12.52 -12.62
C LEU A 253 -15.90 12.92 -14.11
N ASP A 254 -14.75 13.44 -14.56
CA ASP A 254 -14.51 13.85 -15.94
C ASP A 254 -13.10 13.44 -16.42
N MET A 255 -12.73 12.17 -16.16
CA MET A 255 -11.36 11.70 -16.43
C MET A 255 -11.07 11.62 -17.93
N ARG A 256 -11.97 10.99 -18.70
CA ARG A 256 -11.88 10.83 -20.14
C ARG A 256 -13.28 10.68 -20.76
N PRO A 257 -13.43 10.96 -22.07
CA PRO A 257 -14.75 10.99 -22.72
C PRO A 257 -15.60 9.73 -22.52
N GLU A 258 -14.99 8.55 -22.51
CA GLU A 258 -15.70 7.27 -22.47
C GLU A 258 -16.31 6.95 -21.10
N ASN A 259 -15.78 7.55 -20.04
CA ASN A 259 -16.24 7.32 -18.67
C ASN A 259 -16.44 8.62 -17.87
N SER A 260 -16.73 9.72 -18.57
CA SER A 260 -17.09 10.98 -17.91
C SER A 260 -18.56 11.00 -17.50
N PHE A 261 -18.82 11.05 -16.20
CA PHE A 261 -20.17 11.27 -15.66
C PHE A 261 -20.69 12.66 -16.03
N VAL A 262 -19.83 13.67 -15.98
CA VAL A 262 -20.19 15.06 -16.34
C VAL A 262 -20.66 15.13 -17.78
N ARG A 263 -19.89 14.61 -18.72
CA ARG A 263 -20.26 14.55 -20.14
C ARG A 263 -21.58 13.83 -20.36
N HIS A 264 -21.78 12.71 -19.68
CA HIS A 264 -23.03 11.97 -19.74
C HIS A 264 -24.21 12.84 -19.26
N ALA A 265 -24.10 13.46 -18.11
CA ALA A 265 -25.18 14.29 -17.54
C ALA A 265 -25.54 15.48 -18.46
N VAL A 266 -24.51 16.16 -19.01
CA VAL A 266 -24.73 17.26 -19.97
C VAL A 266 -25.43 16.74 -21.24
N ALA A 267 -25.01 15.58 -21.78
CA ALA A 267 -25.63 14.96 -22.96
C ALA A 267 -27.09 14.53 -22.72
N GLN A 268 -27.49 14.31 -21.45
CA GLN A 268 -28.87 14.03 -21.07
C GLN A 268 -29.71 15.31 -20.85
N GLY A 269 -29.18 16.50 -21.13
CA GLY A 269 -29.89 17.76 -21.03
C GLY A 269 -29.87 18.43 -19.64
N HIS A 270 -28.96 18.02 -18.77
CA HIS A 270 -28.76 18.73 -17.50
C HIS A 270 -27.82 19.93 -17.67
N THR A 271 -28.20 21.08 -17.08
CA THR A 271 -27.25 22.14 -16.78
C THR A 271 -26.42 21.69 -15.57
N VAL A 272 -25.13 21.44 -15.78
CA VAL A 272 -24.25 20.88 -14.75
C VAL A 272 -23.30 21.92 -14.20
N PHE A 273 -23.27 22.04 -12.87
CA PHE A 273 -22.29 22.81 -12.12
C PHE A 273 -21.43 21.88 -11.30
N MET A 274 -20.13 22.15 -11.18
CA MET A 274 -19.17 21.39 -10.41
C MET A 274 -18.40 22.29 -9.47
N ILE A 275 -18.28 21.89 -8.21
CA ILE A 275 -17.35 22.55 -7.28
C ILE A 275 -15.93 22.04 -7.52
N SER A 276 -15.01 22.96 -7.75
CA SER A 276 -13.57 22.72 -7.72
C SER A 276 -13.01 23.29 -6.42
N TRP A 277 -12.62 22.41 -5.49
CA TRP A 277 -12.04 22.81 -4.23
C TRP A 277 -10.58 23.27 -4.39
N ARG A 278 -10.24 24.38 -3.75
CA ARG A 278 -8.86 24.83 -3.66
C ARG A 278 -8.07 23.90 -2.75
N ASN A 279 -6.83 23.57 -3.14
CA ASN A 279 -5.88 22.98 -2.22
C ASN A 279 -5.57 23.99 -1.12
N ILE A 280 -5.87 23.65 0.14
CA ILE A 280 -5.73 24.55 1.27
C ILE A 280 -4.24 24.81 1.54
N PRO A 281 -3.72 26.03 1.35
CA PRO A 281 -2.38 26.38 1.75
C PRO A 281 -2.30 26.55 3.28
N GLN A 282 -1.08 26.54 3.82
CA GLN A 282 -0.87 26.64 5.28
C GLN A 282 -1.56 27.87 5.91
N GLN A 283 -1.64 28.97 5.18
CA GLN A 283 -2.29 30.20 5.62
C GLN A 283 -3.78 30.05 5.89
N LEU A 284 -4.43 29.12 5.20
CA LEU A 284 -5.85 28.80 5.35
C LEU A 284 -6.08 27.56 6.25
N GLY A 285 -5.09 27.10 6.98
CA GLY A 285 -5.16 25.89 7.82
C GLY A 285 -6.16 25.97 9.01
N ARG A 286 -6.80 27.11 9.21
CA ARG A 286 -7.85 27.33 10.24
C ARG A 286 -9.28 27.19 9.72
N ILE A 287 -9.46 26.93 8.41
CA ILE A 287 -10.77 26.70 7.82
C ILE A 287 -11.43 25.50 8.49
N ALA A 288 -12.64 25.70 9.01
CA ALA A 288 -13.45 24.71 9.67
C ALA A 288 -14.51 24.13 8.72
N TRP A 289 -15.25 23.12 9.18
CA TRP A 289 -16.30 22.49 8.38
C TRP A 289 -17.43 23.47 8.02
N ASP A 290 -17.75 24.41 8.91
CA ASP A 290 -18.76 25.42 8.66
C ASP A 290 -18.38 26.36 7.49
N ASP A 291 -17.09 26.66 7.31
CA ASP A 291 -16.61 27.45 6.18
C ASP A 291 -16.78 26.68 4.86
N TYR A 292 -16.48 25.35 4.86
CA TYR A 292 -16.74 24.50 3.70
C TYR A 292 -18.22 24.46 3.32
N LEU A 293 -19.12 24.46 4.30
CA LEU A 293 -20.55 24.50 4.05
C LEU A 293 -21.00 25.87 3.53
N ASN A 294 -20.67 26.95 4.24
CA ASN A 294 -21.22 28.29 3.98
C ASN A 294 -20.55 28.93 2.74
N ASP A 295 -19.22 28.97 2.71
CA ASP A 295 -18.45 29.63 1.65
C ASP A 295 -18.17 28.69 0.47
N GLY A 296 -18.35 27.39 0.66
CA GLY A 296 -18.24 26.38 -0.37
C GLY A 296 -19.58 25.95 -0.94
N VAL A 297 -20.23 24.98 -0.31
CA VAL A 297 -21.41 24.28 -0.87
C VAL A 297 -22.61 25.22 -1.04
N LEU A 298 -23.02 25.94 0.01
CA LEU A 298 -24.20 26.82 -0.03
C LEU A 298 -23.96 27.98 -0.98
N LYS A 299 -22.72 28.47 -1.07
CA LYS A 299 -22.39 29.53 -2.04
C LYS A 299 -22.48 29.02 -3.48
N ALA A 300 -22.00 27.81 -3.77
CA ALA A 300 -22.14 27.19 -5.09
C ALA A 300 -23.62 26.98 -5.46
N PHE A 301 -24.48 26.59 -4.50
CA PHE A 301 -25.92 26.45 -4.71
C PHE A 301 -26.59 27.79 -5.02
N ALA A 302 -26.19 28.85 -4.33
CA ALA A 302 -26.69 30.20 -4.60
C ALA A 302 -26.34 30.65 -6.01
N VAL A 303 -25.08 30.50 -6.42
CA VAL A 303 -24.60 30.83 -7.78
C VAL A 303 -25.35 30.04 -8.85
N ALA A 304 -25.49 28.72 -8.67
CA ALA A 304 -26.17 27.87 -9.64
C ALA A 304 -27.65 28.23 -9.80
N ARG A 305 -28.36 28.58 -8.71
CA ARG A 305 -29.75 29.05 -8.76
C ARG A 305 -29.89 30.39 -9.45
N GLU A 306 -28.99 31.32 -9.21
CA GLU A 306 -28.98 32.63 -9.83
C GLU A 306 -28.80 32.52 -11.35
N ILE A 307 -27.78 31.75 -11.80
CA ILE A 307 -27.49 31.57 -13.23
C ILE A 307 -28.64 30.83 -13.94
N ALA A 308 -29.17 29.77 -13.34
CA ALA A 308 -30.25 28.99 -13.92
C ALA A 308 -31.65 29.65 -13.73
N SER A 309 -31.72 30.81 -13.05
CA SER A 309 -32.99 31.53 -12.74
C SER A 309 -34.03 30.62 -12.10
N THR A 310 -33.64 29.72 -11.19
CA THR A 310 -34.50 28.73 -10.54
C THR A 310 -34.41 28.78 -9.02
N ARG A 311 -35.47 28.36 -8.33
CA ARG A 311 -35.48 28.23 -6.87
C ARG A 311 -34.98 26.90 -6.37
N THR A 312 -34.98 25.88 -7.23
CA THR A 312 -34.69 24.49 -6.87
C THR A 312 -33.55 23.97 -7.73
N LEU A 313 -32.74 23.09 -7.16
CA LEU A 313 -31.65 22.39 -7.87
C LEU A 313 -31.55 20.93 -7.40
N ASN A 314 -30.94 20.11 -8.20
CA ASN A 314 -30.55 18.76 -7.84
C ASN A 314 -29.09 18.76 -7.35
N THR A 315 -28.77 17.94 -6.37
CA THR A 315 -27.41 17.82 -5.85
C THR A 315 -26.92 16.41 -5.95
N LEU A 316 -25.65 16.25 -6.28
CA LEU A 316 -24.92 15.00 -6.21
C LEU A 316 -23.69 15.20 -5.31
N GLY A 317 -23.69 14.56 -4.15
CA GLY A 317 -22.52 14.44 -3.29
C GLY A 317 -22.01 12.99 -3.27
N PHE A 318 -20.70 12.77 -3.14
CA PHE A 318 -20.10 11.44 -3.10
C PHE A 318 -18.82 11.41 -2.24
#